data_ea29f0a7996506d92c9b439be845db4c
#
_entry.id   ea29f0a7996506d92c9b439be845db4c
#
_cell.length_a   1.000
_cell.length_b   1.000
_cell.length_c   1.000
_cell.angle_alpha   90.00
_cell.angle_beta   90.00
_cell.angle_gamma   90.00
#
_symmetry.space_group_name_H-M   'P 1'
#
loop_
_entity.id
_entity.type
_entity.pdbx_description
1 polymer ?
#
loop_
_entity_poly.entity_id
_entity_poly.type
_entity_poly.pdbx_seq_one_letter_code
_entity_poly.pdbx_strand_id
1 'polypeptide(L)'
;MTAREAEIIELIRKEVKPALGCTEPIAVALAVAKAMEIAGQHCHPSDTDWRVKEGYSLLIEVSGNILKNGMGVGIPGTGMVGLHIAAALGAVCGKSCYGLEVLHDLDAASIARAKEMVETELVTVGLAETDHKLYVKANVNIEGQHCASVVIQDNHDSIVETAFDGEILFSASACTESAETEQKTTLDYNLSVREIFDFARTVAYDDIAFILESRTLNLALAEEGMKGHYGLRVGHSISLECNREVFGGDFLSYAMSLTAAASDARMAGCTLAAMSNSGSGNQGITVTMPVIAYSLRYGTTDEQLARALVLSHLVAIHIKGYLGKLSALCGCVIASTGSACGLVYLRGGDYEQICAAIKNMIGNITGMVCDGAKVGCAMKVASGVSSALQSAVLAREGICISEHDGIIEKDIEKTIRNLGRIGSVGMQNTDNMILDIMVCK
;
A
#
# COMPACT_ATOMS: atom_id res chain seq x y z
N MET A 1 16.81 -0.25 -25.81
CA MET A 1 16.79 -0.08 -24.33
C MET A 1 18.20 0.18 -23.81
N THR A 2 18.43 1.32 -23.17
CA THR A 2 19.69 1.65 -22.49
C THR A 2 19.78 0.95 -21.14
N ALA A 3 20.99 0.88 -20.53
CA ALA A 3 21.14 0.32 -19.18
C ALA A 3 20.28 1.07 -18.15
N ARG A 4 20.20 2.40 -18.24
CA ARG A 4 19.40 3.23 -17.34
C ARG A 4 17.89 3.01 -17.53
N GLU A 5 17.41 2.85 -18.75
CA GLU A 5 16.01 2.48 -18.99
C GLU A 5 15.68 1.11 -18.38
N ALA A 6 16.59 0.14 -18.48
CA ALA A 6 16.40 -1.17 -17.86
C ALA A 6 16.32 -1.08 -16.32
N GLU A 7 17.17 -0.27 -15.68
CA GLU A 7 17.12 -0.01 -14.22
C GLU A 7 15.77 0.60 -13.80
N ILE A 8 15.26 1.58 -14.56
CA ILE A 8 13.97 2.21 -14.27
C ILE A 8 12.81 1.21 -14.43
N ILE A 9 12.85 0.38 -15.48
CA ILE A 9 11.83 -0.67 -15.69
C ILE A 9 11.86 -1.69 -14.56
N GLU A 10 13.05 -2.12 -14.13
CA GLU A 10 13.20 -3.03 -13.00
C GLU A 10 12.65 -2.41 -11.71
N LEU A 11 12.93 -1.13 -11.45
CA LEU A 11 12.35 -0.39 -10.33
C LEU A 11 10.81 -0.38 -10.40
N ILE A 12 10.22 -0.08 -11.58
CA ILE A 12 8.77 -0.14 -11.74
C ILE A 12 8.25 -1.53 -11.40
N ARG A 13 8.84 -2.60 -11.95
CA ARG A 13 8.42 -3.97 -11.69
C ARG A 13 8.57 -4.39 -10.21
N LYS A 14 9.53 -3.81 -9.52
CA LYS A 14 9.74 -4.04 -8.08
C LYS A 14 8.69 -3.35 -7.22
N GLU A 15 8.36 -2.09 -7.55
CA GLU A 15 7.51 -1.23 -6.71
C GLU A 15 6.02 -1.26 -7.11
N VAL A 16 5.71 -1.75 -8.32
CA VAL A 16 4.35 -1.85 -8.87
C VAL A 16 4.01 -3.32 -9.07
N LYS A 17 3.20 -3.85 -8.15
CA LYS A 17 2.86 -5.29 -8.12
C LYS A 17 1.40 -5.50 -7.73
N PRO A 18 0.74 -6.54 -8.24
CA PRO A 18 -0.53 -7.00 -7.71
C PRO A 18 -0.43 -7.29 -6.21
N ALA A 19 -1.44 -6.91 -5.46
CA ALA A 19 -1.55 -7.18 -4.03
C ALA A 19 -3.00 -7.49 -3.65
N LEU A 20 -3.20 -8.60 -2.95
CA LEU A 20 -4.49 -9.01 -2.41
C LEU A 20 -4.60 -8.53 -0.96
N GLY A 21 -5.60 -7.70 -0.66
CA GLY A 21 -5.77 -7.14 0.68
C GLY A 21 -4.71 -6.09 1.04
N CYS A 22 -4.48 -5.87 2.34
CA CYS A 22 -3.44 -4.98 2.86
C CYS A 22 -2.20 -5.77 3.25
N THR A 23 -1.02 -5.20 2.98
CA THR A 23 0.27 -5.86 3.16
C THR A 23 0.63 -6.12 4.63
N GLU A 24 0.17 -5.28 5.56
CA GLU A 24 0.47 -5.44 6.98
C GLU A 24 -0.23 -6.69 7.59
N PRO A 25 -1.55 -6.92 7.41
CA PRO A 25 -2.15 -8.18 7.82
C PRO A 25 -1.58 -9.40 7.10
N ILE A 26 -1.22 -9.25 5.83
CA ILE A 26 -0.62 -10.33 5.04
C ILE A 26 0.77 -10.71 5.58
N ALA A 27 1.58 -9.74 6.01
CA ALA A 27 2.85 -10.02 6.66
C ALA A 27 2.68 -10.81 7.97
N VAL A 28 1.65 -10.48 8.76
CA VAL A 28 1.27 -11.24 9.96
C VAL A 28 0.85 -12.67 9.59
N ALA A 29 -0.03 -12.83 8.60
CA ALA A 29 -0.44 -14.16 8.13
C ALA A 29 0.74 -14.99 7.62
N LEU A 30 1.68 -14.35 6.90
CA LEU A 30 2.91 -15.00 6.38
C LEU A 30 3.83 -15.47 7.52
N ALA A 31 4.06 -14.63 8.52
CA ALA A 31 4.87 -15.00 9.67
C ALA A 31 4.25 -16.19 10.42
N VAL A 32 2.93 -16.16 10.66
CA VAL A 32 2.22 -17.26 11.29
C VAL A 32 2.24 -18.53 10.43
N ALA A 33 1.95 -18.43 9.14
CA ALA A 33 1.99 -19.59 8.23
C ALA A 33 3.33 -20.28 8.26
N LYS A 34 4.44 -19.51 8.26
CA LYS A 34 5.80 -20.05 8.35
C LYS A 34 6.08 -20.70 9.72
N ALA A 35 5.64 -20.07 10.81
CA ALA A 35 5.77 -20.65 12.15
C ALA A 35 4.97 -21.96 12.29
N MET A 36 3.76 -22.03 11.71
CA MET A 36 2.96 -23.26 11.64
C MET A 36 3.65 -24.37 10.83
N GLU A 37 4.32 -24.04 9.75
CA GLU A 37 5.10 -25.01 8.97
C GLU A 37 6.26 -25.60 9.79
N ILE A 38 6.99 -24.75 10.53
CA ILE A 38 8.07 -25.18 11.42
C ILE A 38 7.52 -26.06 12.54
N ALA A 39 6.43 -25.65 13.19
CA ALA A 39 5.78 -26.42 14.23
C ALA A 39 5.35 -27.80 13.73
N GLY A 40 4.73 -27.88 12.54
CA GLY A 40 4.34 -29.12 11.91
C GLY A 40 5.53 -30.07 11.63
N GLN A 41 6.65 -29.52 11.16
CA GLN A 41 7.86 -30.32 10.87
C GLN A 41 8.46 -30.94 12.15
N HIS A 42 8.44 -30.24 13.26
CA HIS A 42 9.06 -30.67 14.51
C HIS A 42 8.14 -31.51 15.41
N CYS A 43 6.85 -31.11 15.52
CA CYS A 43 5.92 -31.76 16.44
C CYS A 43 5.02 -32.81 15.76
N HIS A 44 4.70 -32.61 14.48
CA HIS A 44 3.70 -33.42 13.77
C HIS A 44 4.18 -33.86 12.37
N PRO A 45 5.38 -34.45 12.23
CA PRO A 45 6.01 -34.74 10.91
C PRO A 45 5.20 -35.68 10.03
N SER A 46 4.28 -36.46 10.61
CA SER A 46 3.46 -37.47 9.91
C SER A 46 1.98 -37.10 9.85
N ASP A 47 1.57 -35.94 10.42
CA ASP A 47 0.17 -35.51 10.49
C ASP A 47 -0.02 -34.20 9.70
N THR A 48 -0.62 -34.31 8.51
CA THR A 48 -0.89 -33.17 7.65
C THR A 48 -2.07 -32.32 8.13
N ASP A 49 -2.92 -32.88 9.00
CA ASP A 49 -4.16 -32.26 9.44
C ASP A 49 -4.07 -31.66 10.85
N TRP A 50 -2.88 -31.62 11.43
CA TRP A 50 -2.66 -31.12 12.79
C TRP A 50 -3.13 -29.65 13.00
N ARG A 51 -3.09 -28.83 11.94
CA ARG A 51 -3.51 -27.42 11.98
C ARG A 51 -5.00 -27.22 12.31
N VAL A 52 -5.84 -28.21 12.07
CA VAL A 52 -7.26 -28.18 12.38
C VAL A 52 -7.60 -28.81 13.73
N LYS A 53 -6.60 -29.37 14.41
CA LYS A 53 -6.74 -29.97 15.76
C LYS A 53 -6.57 -28.87 16.82
N GLU A 54 -7.11 -29.11 17.99
CA GLU A 54 -6.92 -28.27 19.17
C GLU A 54 -5.51 -28.44 19.74
N GLY A 55 -5.04 -27.43 20.50
CA GLY A 55 -3.81 -27.53 21.26
C GLY A 55 -2.71 -26.54 20.90
N TYR A 56 -3.01 -25.47 20.12
CA TYR A 56 -2.05 -24.38 19.89
C TYR A 56 -2.68 -23.00 20.09
N SER A 57 -1.85 -22.03 20.44
CA SER A 57 -2.21 -20.62 20.52
C SER A 57 -1.19 -19.76 19.78
N LEU A 58 -1.62 -18.58 19.37
CA LEU A 58 -0.84 -17.63 18.61
C LEU A 58 -0.57 -16.38 19.44
N LEU A 59 0.70 -16.02 19.60
CA LEU A 59 1.13 -14.75 20.17
C LEU A 59 1.88 -13.96 19.10
N ILE A 60 1.32 -12.84 18.69
CA ILE A 60 1.85 -11.98 17.65
C ILE A 60 2.28 -10.65 18.27
N GLU A 61 3.53 -10.30 18.07
CA GLU A 61 4.08 -9.01 18.51
C GLU A 61 4.46 -8.20 17.27
N VAL A 62 3.94 -6.98 17.15
CA VAL A 62 4.12 -6.15 15.95
C VAL A 62 4.59 -4.74 16.32
N SER A 63 5.33 -4.10 15.40
CA SER A 63 5.65 -2.68 15.54
C SER A 63 4.39 -1.81 15.52
N GLY A 64 4.49 -0.61 16.10
CA GLY A 64 3.37 0.34 16.13
C GLY A 64 2.80 0.65 14.77
N ASN A 65 3.62 0.70 13.73
CA ASN A 65 3.15 0.97 12.36
C ASN A 65 2.37 -0.21 11.75
N ILE A 66 2.80 -1.46 12.00
CA ILE A 66 2.04 -2.65 11.59
C ILE A 66 0.71 -2.70 12.33
N LEU A 67 0.71 -2.45 13.64
CA LEU A 67 -0.51 -2.40 14.43
C LEU A 67 -1.47 -1.33 13.89
N LYS A 68 -1.01 -0.08 13.78
CA LYS A 68 -1.79 1.05 13.28
C LYS A 68 -2.43 0.78 11.92
N ASN A 69 -1.67 0.22 10.98
CA ASN A 69 -2.13 0.00 9.61
C ASN A 69 -2.95 -1.29 9.44
N GLY A 70 -2.80 -2.25 10.37
CA GLY A 70 -3.50 -3.53 10.30
C GLY A 70 -4.81 -3.61 11.06
N MET A 71 -5.01 -2.78 12.11
CA MET A 71 -6.14 -2.91 13.05
C MET A 71 -7.53 -2.74 12.40
N GLY A 72 -7.65 -1.84 11.43
CA GLY A 72 -8.95 -1.39 10.92
C GLY A 72 -9.26 -1.84 9.49
N VAL A 73 -8.42 -2.66 8.89
CA VAL A 73 -8.58 -3.06 7.49
C VAL A 73 -9.29 -4.40 7.36
N GLY A 74 -10.20 -4.50 6.39
CA GLY A 74 -10.94 -5.71 6.07
C GLY A 74 -10.02 -6.82 5.54
N ILE A 75 -10.20 -8.02 6.05
CA ILE A 75 -9.47 -9.21 5.59
C ILE A 75 -10.29 -9.92 4.52
N PRO A 76 -9.71 -10.22 3.35
CA PRO A 76 -10.43 -10.73 2.19
C PRO A 76 -11.36 -11.91 2.53
N GLY A 77 -12.62 -11.83 2.08
CA GLY A 77 -13.62 -12.89 2.19
C GLY A 77 -14.18 -13.14 3.59
N THR A 78 -13.61 -12.54 4.67
CA THR A 78 -14.00 -12.85 6.04
C THR A 78 -15.18 -12.02 6.57
N GLY A 79 -15.34 -10.79 6.06
CA GLY A 79 -16.22 -9.79 6.68
C GLY A 79 -15.73 -9.27 8.04
N MET A 80 -14.50 -9.61 8.44
CA MET A 80 -13.84 -9.16 9.67
C MET A 80 -12.67 -8.22 9.34
N VAL A 81 -12.22 -7.48 10.35
CA VAL A 81 -11.08 -6.54 10.25
C VAL A 81 -9.98 -6.94 11.23
N GLY A 82 -8.74 -6.55 10.91
CA GLY A 82 -7.67 -6.56 11.89
C GLY A 82 -6.71 -7.74 11.81
N LEU A 83 -5.68 -7.68 12.68
CA LEU A 83 -4.56 -8.62 12.66
C LEU A 83 -4.91 -9.98 13.25
N HIS A 84 -5.88 -10.07 14.17
CA HIS A 84 -6.27 -11.33 14.81
C HIS A 84 -6.79 -12.33 13.78
N ILE A 85 -7.73 -11.91 12.94
CA ILE A 85 -8.29 -12.80 11.90
C ILE A 85 -7.24 -13.11 10.81
N ALA A 86 -6.34 -12.18 10.48
CA ALA A 86 -5.26 -12.44 9.54
C ALA A 86 -4.27 -13.51 10.07
N ALA A 87 -3.90 -13.41 11.35
CA ALA A 87 -3.07 -14.42 12.03
C ALA A 87 -3.75 -15.80 12.06
N ALA A 88 -5.04 -15.83 12.43
CA ALA A 88 -5.82 -17.08 12.45
C ALA A 88 -5.86 -17.75 11.07
N LEU A 89 -6.09 -16.98 10.01
CA LEU A 89 -6.06 -17.51 8.64
C LEU A 89 -4.67 -18.02 8.24
N GLY A 90 -3.60 -17.30 8.61
CA GLY A 90 -2.23 -17.75 8.44
C GLY A 90 -1.98 -19.13 9.05
N ALA A 91 -2.55 -19.38 10.25
CA ALA A 91 -2.46 -20.67 10.92
C ALA A 91 -3.26 -21.76 10.21
N VAL A 92 -4.50 -21.46 9.83
CA VAL A 92 -5.44 -22.48 9.30
C VAL A 92 -5.10 -22.87 7.86
N CYS A 93 -4.91 -21.92 6.98
CA CYS A 93 -4.75 -22.18 5.52
C CYS A 93 -3.54 -21.54 4.88
N GLY A 94 -2.76 -20.73 5.63
CA GLY A 94 -1.61 -20.03 5.07
C GLY A 94 -0.52 -20.96 4.58
N LYS A 95 0.08 -20.61 3.42
CA LYS A 95 1.24 -21.28 2.85
C LYS A 95 2.35 -20.27 2.61
N SER A 96 3.47 -20.37 3.34
CA SER A 96 4.53 -19.39 3.29
C SER A 96 5.21 -19.28 1.91
N CYS A 97 5.16 -20.35 1.11
CA CYS A 97 5.73 -20.37 -0.24
C CYS A 97 5.04 -19.39 -1.23
N TYR A 98 3.84 -18.92 -0.91
CA TYR A 98 3.13 -17.92 -1.71
C TYR A 98 3.53 -16.47 -1.36
N GLY A 99 4.41 -16.26 -0.39
CA GLY A 99 4.83 -14.91 0.01
C GLY A 99 3.64 -14.01 0.37
N LEU A 100 3.50 -12.85 -0.29
CA LEU A 100 2.39 -11.92 -0.03
C LEU A 100 1.01 -12.40 -0.55
N GLU A 101 0.92 -13.56 -1.18
CA GLU A 101 -0.33 -14.24 -1.53
C GLU A 101 -0.61 -15.42 -0.59
N VAL A 102 -0.07 -15.40 0.62
CA VAL A 102 -0.13 -16.48 1.62
C VAL A 102 -1.53 -17.03 1.87
N LEU A 103 -2.58 -16.25 1.65
CA LEU A 103 -3.99 -16.62 1.79
C LEU A 103 -4.65 -16.97 0.44
N HIS A 104 -3.89 -17.33 -0.59
CA HIS A 104 -4.42 -17.67 -1.90
C HIS A 104 -5.46 -18.81 -1.87
N ASP A 105 -5.24 -19.82 -1.02
CA ASP A 105 -6.11 -21.01 -0.90
C ASP A 105 -7.27 -20.82 0.09
N LEU A 106 -7.68 -19.59 0.36
CA LEU A 106 -8.76 -19.26 1.29
C LEU A 106 -10.11 -19.85 0.84
N ASP A 107 -10.75 -20.59 1.73
CA ASP A 107 -12.08 -21.15 1.52
C ASP A 107 -13.04 -20.88 2.70
N ALA A 108 -14.30 -21.25 2.55
CA ALA A 108 -15.32 -21.01 3.56
C ALA A 108 -15.06 -21.78 4.89
N ALA A 109 -14.46 -22.96 4.83
CA ALA A 109 -14.15 -23.77 6.01
C ALA A 109 -13.01 -23.13 6.80
N SER A 110 -11.95 -22.69 6.13
CA SER A 110 -10.82 -21.95 6.71
C SER A 110 -11.28 -20.65 7.36
N ILE A 111 -12.19 -19.91 6.72
CA ILE A 111 -12.77 -18.69 7.28
C ILE A 111 -13.55 -19.00 8.57
N ALA A 112 -14.40 -20.02 8.56
CA ALA A 112 -15.19 -20.39 9.72
C ALA A 112 -14.29 -20.79 10.91
N ARG A 113 -13.25 -21.60 10.66
CA ARG A 113 -12.30 -22.01 11.68
C ARG A 113 -11.47 -20.84 12.22
N ALA A 114 -11.01 -19.95 11.36
CA ALA A 114 -10.26 -18.77 11.77
C ALA A 114 -11.12 -17.82 12.64
N LYS A 115 -12.40 -17.66 12.34
CA LYS A 115 -13.35 -16.90 13.18
C LYS A 115 -13.50 -17.52 14.56
N GLU A 116 -13.67 -18.84 14.63
CA GLU A 116 -13.74 -19.56 15.89
C GLU A 116 -12.47 -19.36 16.74
N MET A 117 -11.28 -19.41 16.14
CA MET A 117 -10.01 -19.15 16.84
C MET A 117 -9.94 -17.75 17.43
N VAL A 118 -10.48 -16.74 16.73
CA VAL A 118 -10.55 -15.37 17.26
C VAL A 118 -11.57 -15.28 18.40
N GLU A 119 -12.75 -15.88 18.25
CA GLU A 119 -13.81 -15.89 19.26
C GLU A 119 -13.40 -16.64 20.53
N THR A 120 -12.57 -17.67 20.42
CA THR A 120 -12.04 -18.46 21.55
C THR A 120 -10.73 -17.93 22.12
N GLU A 121 -10.33 -16.71 21.71
CA GLU A 121 -9.13 -16.00 22.20
C GLU A 121 -7.82 -16.79 22.04
N LEU A 122 -7.73 -17.68 21.03
CA LEU A 122 -6.50 -18.40 20.70
C LEU A 122 -5.45 -17.52 20.02
N VAL A 123 -5.82 -16.29 19.63
CA VAL A 123 -4.95 -15.35 18.95
C VAL A 123 -4.81 -14.07 19.77
N THR A 124 -3.59 -13.79 20.21
CA THR A 124 -3.25 -12.55 20.91
C THR A 124 -2.34 -11.71 20.02
N VAL A 125 -2.64 -10.42 19.89
CA VAL A 125 -1.81 -9.45 19.17
C VAL A 125 -1.42 -8.33 20.12
N GLY A 126 -0.11 -8.09 20.25
CA GLY A 126 0.47 -7.07 21.10
C GLY A 126 1.46 -6.15 20.38
N LEU A 127 1.84 -5.08 21.05
CA LEU A 127 2.86 -4.14 20.60
C LEU A 127 4.25 -4.67 20.98
N ALA A 128 5.15 -4.76 19.98
CA ALA A 128 6.55 -5.10 20.21
C ALA A 128 7.35 -3.86 20.66
N GLU A 129 8.27 -4.05 21.58
CA GLU A 129 9.31 -3.04 21.91
C GLU A 129 10.41 -3.10 20.85
N THR A 130 10.33 -2.27 19.82
CA THR A 130 11.25 -2.26 18.69
C THR A 130 11.37 -0.89 18.04
N ASP A 131 12.55 -0.55 17.55
CA ASP A 131 12.81 0.65 16.75
C ASP A 131 12.47 0.44 15.26
N HIS A 132 12.24 -0.81 14.84
CA HIS A 132 11.89 -1.13 13.46
C HIS A 132 10.48 -0.69 13.14
N LYS A 133 10.33 0.12 12.09
CA LYS A 133 9.00 0.57 11.62
C LYS A 133 8.14 -0.57 11.10
N LEU A 134 8.77 -1.59 10.51
CA LEU A 134 8.12 -2.81 10.06
C LEU A 134 8.73 -3.98 10.81
N TYR A 135 7.98 -4.55 11.74
CA TYR A 135 8.37 -5.71 12.54
C TYR A 135 7.14 -6.54 12.87
N VAL A 136 7.26 -7.83 12.65
CA VAL A 136 6.27 -8.85 13.05
C VAL A 136 7.02 -10.02 13.63
N LYS A 137 6.70 -10.41 14.86
CA LYS A 137 7.12 -11.67 15.46
C LYS A 137 5.89 -12.52 15.72
N ALA A 138 5.85 -13.68 15.13
CA ALA A 138 4.79 -14.66 15.34
C ALA A 138 5.34 -15.83 16.15
N ASN A 139 4.69 -16.13 17.28
CA ASN A 139 4.97 -17.29 18.12
C ASN A 139 3.76 -18.22 18.07
N VAL A 140 4.00 -19.49 17.69
CA VAL A 140 3.03 -20.58 17.72
C VAL A 140 3.39 -21.47 18.92
N ASN A 141 2.56 -21.44 19.96
CA ASN A 141 2.75 -22.24 21.15
C ASN A 141 1.90 -23.50 21.04
N ILE A 142 2.52 -24.68 21.17
CA ILE A 142 1.89 -25.99 20.99
C ILE A 142 1.83 -26.68 22.34
N GLU A 143 0.61 -27.00 22.81
CA GLU A 143 0.34 -27.71 24.07
C GLU A 143 1.07 -27.13 25.30
N GLY A 144 1.52 -25.87 25.24
CA GLY A 144 2.29 -25.23 26.29
C GLY A 144 3.71 -25.77 26.49
N GLN A 145 4.21 -26.62 25.59
CA GLN A 145 5.50 -27.29 25.69
C GLN A 145 6.49 -26.87 24.61
N HIS A 146 6.02 -26.58 23.39
CA HIS A 146 6.84 -26.23 22.26
C HIS A 146 6.47 -24.86 21.68
N CYS A 147 7.44 -24.14 21.12
CA CYS A 147 7.23 -22.85 20.52
C CYS A 147 8.00 -22.73 19.20
N ALA A 148 7.29 -22.48 18.11
CA ALA A 148 7.89 -22.08 16.84
C ALA A 148 7.76 -20.57 16.69
N SER A 149 8.84 -19.89 16.36
CA SER A 149 8.84 -18.45 16.16
C SER A 149 9.40 -18.01 14.81
N VAL A 150 8.85 -16.93 14.25
CA VAL A 150 9.25 -16.32 12.98
C VAL A 150 9.26 -14.81 13.13
N VAL A 151 10.32 -14.17 12.63
CA VAL A 151 10.44 -12.71 12.58
C VAL A 151 10.48 -12.24 11.14
N ILE A 152 9.60 -11.29 10.80
CA ILE A 152 9.61 -10.50 9.55
C ILE A 152 10.02 -9.07 9.90
N GLN A 153 10.97 -8.51 9.14
CA GLN A 153 11.54 -7.18 9.39
C GLN A 153 11.84 -6.43 8.10
N ASP A 154 11.69 -5.10 8.14
CA ASP A 154 12.03 -4.12 7.10
C ASP A 154 11.24 -4.23 5.78
N ASN A 155 10.80 -5.42 5.36
CA ASN A 155 9.87 -5.65 4.26
C ASN A 155 8.78 -6.63 4.70
N HIS A 156 7.60 -6.53 4.09
CA HIS A 156 6.44 -7.34 4.47
C HIS A 156 6.59 -8.84 4.21
N ASP A 157 7.58 -9.24 3.40
CA ASP A 157 7.90 -10.62 3.02
C ASP A 157 9.31 -11.06 3.42
N SER A 158 10.05 -10.22 4.15
CA SER A 158 11.44 -10.49 4.55
C SER A 158 11.48 -11.23 5.89
N ILE A 159 11.49 -12.56 5.85
CA ILE A 159 11.75 -13.39 7.03
C ILE A 159 13.23 -13.30 7.38
N VAL A 160 13.53 -12.72 8.55
CA VAL A 160 14.91 -12.51 9.03
C VAL A 160 15.35 -13.52 10.08
N GLU A 161 14.43 -14.16 10.77
CA GLU A 161 14.73 -15.17 11.78
C GLU A 161 13.62 -16.21 11.86
N THR A 162 14.01 -17.48 12.05
CA THR A 162 13.11 -18.54 12.44
C THR A 162 13.74 -19.36 13.56
N ALA A 163 12.94 -19.79 14.54
CA ALA A 163 13.42 -20.60 15.64
C ALA A 163 12.38 -21.64 16.09
N PHE A 164 12.84 -22.70 16.76
CA PHE A 164 12.01 -23.70 17.42
C PHE A 164 12.59 -24.00 18.81
N ASP A 165 11.74 -23.90 19.86
CA ASP A 165 12.13 -24.05 21.28
C ASP A 165 13.36 -23.21 21.70
N GLY A 166 13.50 -22.02 21.06
CA GLY A 166 14.62 -21.10 21.33
C GLY A 166 15.89 -21.42 20.51
N GLU A 167 15.94 -22.52 19.78
CA GLU A 167 17.02 -22.81 18.83
C GLU A 167 16.78 -22.09 17.51
N ILE A 168 17.74 -21.26 17.07
CA ILE A 168 17.66 -20.52 15.82
C ILE A 168 17.91 -21.48 14.65
N LEU A 169 16.89 -21.66 13.81
CA LEU A 169 16.97 -22.49 12.60
C LEU A 169 17.49 -21.70 11.39
N PHE A 170 17.18 -20.41 11.34
CA PHE A 170 17.63 -19.47 10.30
C PHE A 170 17.76 -18.06 10.89
N SER A 171 18.85 -17.37 10.52
CA SER A 171 19.05 -15.95 10.81
C SER A 171 19.74 -15.25 9.63
N ALA A 172 19.11 -14.20 9.11
CA ALA A 172 19.68 -13.38 8.03
C ALA A 172 20.96 -12.64 8.46
N SER A 173 21.12 -12.35 9.77
CA SER A 173 22.30 -11.68 10.30
C SER A 173 23.57 -12.55 10.29
N ALA A 174 23.43 -13.86 10.20
CA ALA A 174 24.57 -14.78 10.11
C ALA A 174 25.29 -14.72 8.75
N CYS A 175 24.71 -14.06 7.74
CA CYS A 175 25.25 -13.98 6.37
C CYS A 175 26.00 -12.67 6.07
N THR A 176 26.05 -11.70 6.99
CA THR A 176 26.70 -10.41 6.75
C THR A 176 27.52 -9.95 7.95
N GLU A 177 28.70 -10.49 8.12
CA GLU A 177 29.81 -9.75 8.75
C GLU A 177 30.35 -8.78 7.72
N SER A 178 30.09 -7.51 7.95
CA SER A 178 30.63 -6.27 7.36
C SER A 178 29.61 -5.40 6.64
N ALA A 179 29.02 -4.48 7.37
CA ALA A 179 28.93 -3.06 7.03
C ALA A 179 28.03 -2.37 8.07
N GLU A 180 28.58 -1.49 8.87
CA GLU A 180 27.87 -0.42 9.56
C GLU A 180 27.14 0.39 8.48
N THR A 181 25.87 0.08 8.25
CA THR A 181 25.01 0.89 7.38
C THR A 181 24.12 1.70 8.30
N GLU A 182 24.47 2.98 8.46
CA GLU A 182 23.53 3.97 8.97
C GLU A 182 22.16 3.69 8.39
N GLN A 183 21.12 3.55 9.24
CA GLN A 183 19.74 3.40 8.83
C GLN A 183 19.34 4.60 7.94
N LYS A 184 19.53 4.48 6.63
CA LYS A 184 18.97 5.43 5.68
C LYS A 184 17.46 5.26 5.72
N THR A 185 16.79 6.11 6.47
CA THR A 185 15.31 6.19 6.54
C THR A 185 14.68 6.56 5.20
N THR A 186 15.48 6.97 4.22
CA THR A 186 15.06 7.36 2.87
C THR A 186 15.64 6.41 1.85
N LEU A 187 14.80 5.93 0.93
CA LEU A 187 15.21 5.12 -0.23
C LEU A 187 15.58 6.10 -1.36
N ASP A 188 16.86 6.32 -1.58
CA ASP A 188 17.32 7.09 -2.73
C ASP A 188 17.28 6.21 -3.99
N TYR A 189 16.25 6.38 -4.80
CA TYR A 189 16.10 5.69 -6.09
C TYR A 189 16.95 6.32 -7.20
N ASN A 190 17.72 7.37 -6.87
CA ASN A 190 18.52 8.12 -7.84
C ASN A 190 17.73 8.55 -9.07
N LEU A 191 16.51 9.05 -8.87
CA LEU A 191 15.61 9.56 -9.89
C LEU A 191 15.48 11.09 -9.79
N SER A 192 15.09 11.72 -10.87
CA SER A 192 14.61 13.10 -10.89
C SER A 192 13.33 13.24 -11.71
N VAL A 193 12.54 14.26 -11.42
CA VAL A 193 11.30 14.54 -12.17
C VAL A 193 11.58 14.74 -13.66
N ARG A 194 12.72 15.33 -14.01
CA ARG A 194 13.16 15.49 -15.41
C ARG A 194 13.38 14.13 -16.06
N GLU A 195 14.16 13.28 -15.43
CA GLU A 195 14.45 11.94 -15.95
C GLU A 195 13.17 11.10 -16.10
N ILE A 196 12.27 11.15 -15.11
CA ILE A 196 10.97 10.46 -15.13
C ILE A 196 10.13 10.94 -16.34
N PHE A 197 10.06 12.25 -16.55
CA PHE A 197 9.31 12.83 -17.66
C PHE A 197 9.89 12.43 -19.02
N ASP A 198 11.22 12.53 -19.18
CA ASP A 198 11.89 12.18 -20.42
C ASP A 198 11.78 10.67 -20.70
N PHE A 199 11.96 9.81 -19.68
CA PHE A 199 11.75 8.37 -19.78
C PHE A 199 10.35 8.01 -20.26
N ALA A 200 9.32 8.56 -19.61
CA ALA A 200 7.92 8.26 -19.98
C ALA A 200 7.60 8.63 -21.44
N ARG A 201 8.28 9.63 -22.00
CA ARG A 201 8.10 10.08 -23.40
C ARG A 201 8.85 9.24 -24.42
N THR A 202 10.03 8.74 -24.06
CA THR A 202 11.00 8.20 -25.04
C THR A 202 11.15 6.68 -24.99
N VAL A 203 10.84 6.04 -23.85
CA VAL A 203 10.93 4.58 -23.70
C VAL A 203 10.07 3.86 -24.75
N ALA A 204 10.54 2.73 -25.27
CA ALA A 204 9.78 1.93 -26.23
C ALA A 204 8.47 1.42 -25.55
N TYR A 205 7.35 1.51 -26.26
CA TYR A 205 6.05 1.11 -25.73
C TYR A 205 6.02 -0.35 -25.27
N ASP A 206 6.61 -1.25 -26.04
CA ASP A 206 6.64 -2.68 -25.73
C ASP A 206 7.32 -2.98 -24.37
N ASP A 207 8.31 -2.16 -23.99
CA ASP A 207 9.03 -2.30 -22.73
C ASP A 207 8.17 -1.90 -21.49
N ILE A 208 7.14 -1.08 -21.70
CA ILE A 208 6.26 -0.54 -20.64
C ILE A 208 4.80 -0.99 -20.73
N ALA A 209 4.41 -1.73 -21.77
CA ALA A 209 3.02 -2.16 -21.98
C ALA A 209 2.45 -2.96 -20.80
N PHE A 210 3.31 -3.65 -20.03
CA PHE A 210 2.90 -4.39 -18.82
C PHE A 210 2.21 -3.51 -17.77
N ILE A 211 2.46 -2.19 -17.76
CA ILE A 211 1.84 -1.27 -16.78
C ILE A 211 0.31 -1.19 -16.95
N LEU A 212 -0.20 -1.55 -18.15
CA LEU A 212 -1.64 -1.59 -18.44
C LEU A 212 -2.39 -2.63 -17.61
N GLU A 213 -1.72 -3.60 -16.99
CA GLU A 213 -2.31 -4.50 -16.01
C GLU A 213 -2.94 -3.71 -14.84
N SER A 214 -2.39 -2.55 -14.51
CA SER A 214 -2.97 -1.62 -13.52
C SER A 214 -4.41 -1.23 -13.86
N ARG A 215 -4.72 -1.04 -15.17
CA ARG A 215 -6.10 -0.77 -15.62
C ARG A 215 -7.00 -1.96 -15.31
N THR A 216 -6.57 -3.16 -15.67
CA THR A 216 -7.39 -4.37 -15.50
C THR A 216 -7.73 -4.61 -14.03
N LEU A 217 -6.73 -4.57 -13.15
CA LEU A 217 -6.92 -4.88 -11.73
C LEU A 217 -7.71 -3.78 -11.00
N ASN A 218 -7.29 -2.53 -11.15
CA ASN A 218 -7.89 -1.44 -10.39
C ASN A 218 -9.29 -1.06 -10.90
N LEU A 219 -9.57 -1.25 -12.19
CA LEU A 219 -10.92 -1.06 -12.74
C LEU A 219 -11.86 -2.14 -12.22
N ALA A 220 -11.45 -3.41 -12.18
CA ALA A 220 -12.26 -4.50 -11.61
C ALA A 220 -12.66 -4.21 -10.16
N LEU A 221 -11.72 -3.69 -9.34
CA LEU A 221 -12.02 -3.24 -7.98
C LEU A 221 -13.01 -2.07 -7.94
N ALA A 222 -12.85 -1.09 -8.85
CA ALA A 222 -13.75 0.05 -8.94
C ALA A 222 -15.18 -0.40 -9.30
N GLU A 223 -15.32 -1.27 -10.29
CA GLU A 223 -16.61 -1.84 -10.72
C GLU A 223 -17.27 -2.61 -9.58
N GLU A 224 -16.49 -3.39 -8.80
CA GLU A 224 -17.00 -4.11 -7.65
C GLU A 224 -17.46 -3.14 -6.54
N GLY A 225 -16.66 -2.12 -6.22
CA GLY A 225 -17.00 -1.10 -5.22
C GLY A 225 -18.23 -0.26 -5.61
N MET A 226 -18.43 -0.04 -6.93
CA MET A 226 -19.62 0.67 -7.45
C MET A 226 -20.93 -0.07 -7.20
N LYS A 227 -20.92 -1.37 -6.88
CA LYS A 227 -22.14 -2.11 -6.48
C LYS A 227 -22.71 -1.63 -5.13
N GLY A 228 -21.95 -0.85 -4.37
CA GLY A 228 -22.43 -0.21 -3.14
C GLY A 228 -22.57 -1.13 -1.93
N HIS A 229 -21.80 -2.24 -1.88
CA HIS A 229 -21.83 -3.21 -0.78
C HIS A 229 -20.60 -3.13 0.12
N TYR A 230 -19.61 -2.30 -0.21
CA TYR A 230 -18.32 -2.24 0.46
C TYR A 230 -18.09 -0.94 1.23
N GLY A 231 -17.53 -1.05 2.41
CA GLY A 231 -17.02 0.05 3.20
C GLY A 231 -18.03 1.18 3.44
N LEU A 232 -17.60 2.41 3.25
CA LEU A 232 -18.44 3.60 3.39
C LEU A 232 -19.26 3.91 2.13
N ARG A 233 -19.05 3.18 1.06
CA ARG A 233 -19.74 3.37 -0.24
C ARG A 233 -19.51 4.77 -0.82
N VAL A 234 -18.35 5.36 -0.57
CA VAL A 234 -18.02 6.75 -0.97
C VAL A 234 -18.14 6.89 -2.49
N GLY A 235 -17.48 5.97 -3.24
CA GLY A 235 -17.52 6.01 -4.70
C GLY A 235 -18.93 5.82 -5.25
N HIS A 236 -19.67 4.83 -4.75
CA HIS A 236 -21.06 4.59 -5.11
C HIS A 236 -21.93 5.83 -4.82
N SER A 237 -21.81 6.40 -3.62
CA SER A 237 -22.62 7.57 -3.21
C SER A 237 -22.37 8.80 -4.08
N ILE A 238 -21.11 9.06 -4.48
CA ILE A 238 -20.76 10.14 -5.42
C ILE A 238 -21.48 9.97 -6.76
N SER A 239 -21.67 8.74 -7.24
CA SER A 239 -22.26 8.44 -8.54
C SER A 239 -23.79 8.48 -8.60
N LEU A 240 -24.45 8.48 -7.44
CA LEU A 240 -25.91 8.43 -7.38
C LEU A 240 -26.57 9.69 -7.97
N GLU A 241 -27.63 9.46 -8.73
CA GLU A 241 -28.43 10.54 -9.35
C GLU A 241 -28.96 11.55 -8.31
N CYS A 242 -29.40 11.06 -7.14
CA CYS A 242 -29.93 11.92 -6.08
C CYS A 242 -28.88 12.84 -5.45
N ASN A 243 -27.58 12.60 -5.69
CA ASN A 243 -26.47 13.42 -5.18
C ASN A 243 -25.87 14.34 -6.25
N ARG A 244 -26.46 14.40 -7.45
CA ARG A 244 -25.96 15.20 -8.59
C ARG A 244 -25.98 16.71 -8.34
N GLU A 245 -26.78 17.20 -7.44
CA GLU A 245 -26.76 18.61 -7.04
C GLU A 245 -25.43 19.02 -6.38
N VAL A 246 -24.73 18.04 -5.75
CA VAL A 246 -23.44 18.27 -5.07
C VAL A 246 -22.27 17.87 -5.97
N PHE A 247 -22.35 16.67 -6.58
CA PHE A 247 -21.22 16.09 -7.30
C PHE A 247 -21.28 16.27 -8.81
N GLY A 248 -22.43 16.60 -9.37
CA GLY A 248 -22.61 16.75 -10.82
C GLY A 248 -22.39 15.46 -11.60
N GLY A 249 -22.23 15.58 -12.91
CA GLY A 249 -21.91 14.47 -13.81
C GLY A 249 -20.63 14.73 -14.64
N ASP A 250 -19.78 15.59 -14.14
CA ASP A 250 -18.53 16.00 -14.76
C ASP A 250 -17.41 14.98 -14.60
N PHE A 251 -16.23 15.28 -15.14
CA PHE A 251 -15.09 14.39 -15.05
C PHE A 251 -14.55 14.29 -13.61
N LEU A 252 -14.62 15.36 -12.83
CA LEU A 252 -14.17 15.38 -11.44
C LEU A 252 -14.91 14.32 -10.63
N SER A 253 -16.25 14.39 -10.65
CA SER A 253 -17.11 13.46 -9.91
C SER A 253 -16.95 12.01 -10.40
N TYR A 254 -16.80 11.81 -11.72
CA TYR A 254 -16.55 10.49 -12.30
C TYR A 254 -15.22 9.88 -11.81
N ALA A 255 -14.12 10.64 -11.88
CA ALA A 255 -12.81 10.16 -11.43
C ALA A 255 -12.78 9.90 -9.93
N MET A 256 -13.38 10.80 -9.12
CA MET A 256 -13.53 10.62 -7.66
C MET A 256 -14.32 9.36 -7.33
N SER A 257 -15.46 9.15 -8.00
CA SER A 257 -16.33 8.01 -7.78
C SER A 257 -15.61 6.69 -8.04
N LEU A 258 -15.01 6.51 -9.22
CA LEU A 258 -14.30 5.27 -9.56
C LEU A 258 -13.12 5.00 -8.63
N THR A 259 -12.35 6.03 -8.30
CA THR A 259 -11.15 5.86 -7.46
C THR A 259 -11.54 5.52 -6.01
N ALA A 260 -12.55 6.20 -5.47
CA ALA A 260 -13.05 5.93 -4.13
C ALA A 260 -13.72 4.55 -4.05
N ALA A 261 -14.47 4.12 -5.07
CA ALA A 261 -15.10 2.81 -5.11
C ALA A 261 -14.08 1.66 -5.07
N ALA A 262 -12.97 1.78 -5.82
CA ALA A 262 -11.87 0.80 -5.74
C ALA A 262 -11.28 0.73 -4.33
N SER A 263 -11.11 1.88 -3.66
CA SER A 263 -10.66 1.93 -2.27
C SER A 263 -11.70 1.37 -1.29
N ASP A 264 -13.00 1.66 -1.47
CA ASP A 264 -14.09 1.10 -0.66
C ASP A 264 -14.04 -0.43 -0.69
N ALA A 265 -13.99 -1.03 -1.90
CA ALA A 265 -13.93 -2.47 -2.08
C ALA A 265 -12.70 -3.07 -1.39
N ARG A 266 -11.52 -2.51 -1.67
CA ARG A 266 -10.26 -3.02 -1.12
C ARG A 266 -10.21 -2.93 0.41
N MET A 267 -10.59 -1.79 0.99
CA MET A 267 -10.49 -1.56 2.44
C MET A 267 -11.49 -2.36 3.24
N ALA A 268 -12.59 -2.78 2.62
CA ALA A 268 -13.60 -3.64 3.23
C ALA A 268 -13.35 -5.15 3.01
N GLY A 269 -12.21 -5.53 2.42
CA GLY A 269 -11.83 -6.94 2.28
C GLY A 269 -12.41 -7.63 1.04
N CYS A 270 -12.57 -6.92 -0.08
CA CYS A 270 -12.85 -7.53 -1.38
C CYS A 270 -11.72 -8.50 -1.78
N THR A 271 -12.09 -9.62 -2.40
CA THR A 271 -11.15 -10.68 -2.82
C THR A 271 -10.45 -10.42 -4.15
N LEU A 272 -10.64 -9.24 -4.75
CA LEU A 272 -9.94 -8.82 -5.96
C LEU A 272 -8.60 -8.15 -5.62
N ALA A 273 -7.58 -8.44 -6.42
CA ALA A 273 -6.27 -7.82 -6.27
C ALA A 273 -6.28 -6.36 -6.76
N ALA A 274 -5.52 -5.50 -6.08
CA ALA A 274 -5.18 -4.16 -6.56
C ALA A 274 -3.78 -4.16 -7.18
N MET A 275 -3.56 -3.39 -8.23
CA MET A 275 -2.20 -3.01 -8.58
C MET A 275 -1.71 -2.01 -7.53
N SER A 276 -0.67 -2.36 -6.79
CA SER A 276 -0.08 -1.52 -5.75
C SER A 276 0.97 -0.55 -6.29
N ASN A 277 1.40 0.38 -5.44
CA ASN A 277 2.58 1.21 -5.67
C ASN A 277 3.33 1.35 -4.34
N SER A 278 4.63 1.08 -4.34
CA SER A 278 5.50 1.15 -3.16
C SER A 278 4.92 0.42 -1.93
N GLY A 279 4.37 -0.77 -2.14
CA GLY A 279 3.80 -1.62 -1.11
C GLY A 279 2.40 -1.21 -0.61
N SER A 280 1.73 -0.23 -1.23
CA SER A 280 0.37 0.19 -0.86
C SER A 280 -0.61 0.08 -2.02
N GLY A 281 -1.67 -0.73 -1.84
CA GLY A 281 -2.72 -0.88 -2.85
C GLY A 281 -3.55 0.40 -3.03
N ASN A 282 -3.90 1.12 -1.95
CA ASN A 282 -4.59 2.41 -2.07
C ASN A 282 -3.73 3.47 -2.77
N GLN A 283 -2.39 3.43 -2.59
CA GLN A 283 -1.48 4.28 -3.35
C GLN A 283 -1.52 3.92 -4.84
N GLY A 284 -1.49 2.62 -5.18
CA GLY A 284 -1.63 2.15 -6.56
C GLY A 284 -2.98 2.51 -7.19
N ILE A 285 -4.08 2.36 -6.47
CA ILE A 285 -5.43 2.78 -6.90
C ILE A 285 -5.44 4.29 -7.19
N THR A 286 -4.96 5.11 -6.25
CA THR A 286 -5.02 6.57 -6.36
C THR A 286 -4.11 7.12 -7.46
N VAL A 287 -2.97 6.49 -7.68
CA VAL A 287 -2.01 6.91 -8.72
C VAL A 287 -2.49 6.57 -10.13
N THR A 288 -3.35 5.54 -10.28
CA THR A 288 -3.76 5.04 -11.60
C THR A 288 -5.19 5.41 -12.00
N MET A 289 -6.15 5.28 -11.08
CA MET A 289 -7.57 5.38 -11.43
C MET A 289 -8.00 6.73 -12.03
N PRO A 290 -7.50 7.91 -11.58
CA PRO A 290 -7.84 9.17 -12.25
C PRO A 290 -7.35 9.24 -13.70
N VAL A 291 -6.18 8.63 -13.98
CA VAL A 291 -5.57 8.56 -15.32
C VAL A 291 -6.36 7.56 -16.19
N ILE A 292 -6.75 6.42 -15.63
CA ILE A 292 -7.60 5.42 -16.29
C ILE A 292 -8.99 6.01 -16.58
N ALA A 293 -9.60 6.70 -15.60
CA ALA A 293 -10.89 7.37 -15.76
C ALA A 293 -10.86 8.40 -16.92
N TYR A 294 -9.74 9.13 -17.06
CA TYR A 294 -9.55 10.04 -18.19
C TYR A 294 -9.54 9.28 -19.52
N SER A 295 -8.78 8.20 -19.59
CA SER A 295 -8.72 7.35 -20.78
C SER A 295 -10.09 6.78 -21.16
N LEU A 296 -10.86 6.29 -20.19
CA LEU A 296 -12.19 5.75 -20.41
C LEU A 296 -13.19 6.81 -20.92
N ARG A 297 -13.10 8.03 -20.41
CA ARG A 297 -14.08 9.08 -20.74
C ARG A 297 -13.78 9.80 -22.05
N TYR A 298 -12.51 10.04 -22.34
CA TYR A 298 -12.11 10.88 -23.49
C TYR A 298 -11.47 10.09 -24.63
N GLY A 299 -11.14 8.83 -24.40
CA GLY A 299 -10.46 7.99 -25.35
C GLY A 299 -8.96 8.32 -25.45
N THR A 300 -8.11 7.33 -25.21
CA THR A 300 -6.67 7.40 -25.47
C THR A 300 -6.22 6.07 -26.06
N THR A 301 -5.09 6.07 -26.77
CA THR A 301 -4.46 4.81 -27.15
C THR A 301 -3.87 4.12 -25.94
N ASP A 302 -3.67 2.79 -26.03
CA ASP A 302 -2.99 2.03 -24.95
C ASP A 302 -1.58 2.55 -24.69
N GLU A 303 -0.87 3.01 -25.74
CA GLU A 303 0.45 3.62 -25.58
C GLU A 303 0.37 4.94 -24.78
N GLN A 304 -0.57 5.83 -25.10
CA GLN A 304 -0.75 7.08 -24.35
C GLN A 304 -1.05 6.82 -22.88
N LEU A 305 -1.94 5.85 -22.62
CA LEU A 305 -2.28 5.45 -21.26
C LEU A 305 -1.08 4.84 -20.54
N ALA A 306 -0.35 3.93 -21.17
CA ALA A 306 0.84 3.30 -20.58
C ALA A 306 1.89 4.33 -20.17
N ARG A 307 2.20 5.29 -21.05
CA ARG A 307 3.15 6.38 -20.78
C ARG A 307 2.70 7.26 -19.61
N ALA A 308 1.42 7.61 -19.57
CA ALA A 308 0.85 8.40 -18.46
C ALA A 308 0.87 7.63 -17.13
N LEU A 309 0.57 6.33 -17.13
CA LEU A 309 0.63 5.48 -15.94
C LEU A 309 2.08 5.32 -15.44
N VAL A 310 3.04 5.13 -16.35
CA VAL A 310 4.47 5.07 -15.99
C VAL A 310 4.92 6.37 -15.32
N LEU A 311 4.60 7.52 -15.92
CA LEU A 311 4.89 8.83 -15.32
C LEU A 311 4.28 8.97 -13.93
N SER A 312 3.00 8.62 -13.81
CA SER A 312 2.23 8.69 -12.56
C SER A 312 2.86 7.83 -11.46
N HIS A 313 3.18 6.57 -11.78
CA HIS A 313 3.81 5.64 -10.84
C HIS A 313 5.20 6.09 -10.42
N LEU A 314 6.04 6.50 -11.37
CA LEU A 314 7.43 6.91 -11.09
C LEU A 314 7.49 8.19 -10.24
N VAL A 315 6.62 9.17 -10.49
CA VAL A 315 6.54 10.38 -9.64
C VAL A 315 6.17 10.00 -8.21
N ALA A 316 5.18 9.11 -8.02
CA ALA A 316 4.80 8.65 -6.71
C ALA A 316 5.93 7.86 -6.00
N ILE A 317 6.63 6.97 -6.72
CA ILE A 317 7.79 6.21 -6.21
C ILE A 317 8.92 7.17 -5.81
N HIS A 318 9.24 8.16 -6.65
CA HIS A 318 10.27 9.15 -6.39
C HIS A 318 10.01 9.95 -5.11
N ILE A 319 8.79 10.48 -4.96
CA ILE A 319 8.39 11.20 -3.74
C ILE A 319 8.42 10.27 -2.53
N LYS A 320 7.94 9.01 -2.68
CA LYS A 320 7.93 8.00 -1.61
C LYS A 320 9.32 7.69 -1.09
N GLY A 321 10.34 7.72 -1.93
CA GLY A 321 11.74 7.53 -1.54
C GLY A 321 12.20 8.48 -0.44
N TYR A 322 11.76 9.74 -0.47
CA TYR A 322 12.08 10.73 0.56
C TYR A 322 11.26 10.60 1.85
N LEU A 323 10.10 9.98 1.78
CA LEU A 323 9.22 9.78 2.95
C LEU A 323 9.53 8.49 3.72
N GLY A 324 10.19 7.54 3.08
CA GLY A 324 10.38 6.19 3.60
C GLY A 324 9.11 5.34 3.50
N LYS A 325 9.22 4.06 3.89
CA LYS A 325 8.14 3.07 3.70
C LYS A 325 6.89 3.38 4.52
N LEU A 326 7.06 3.80 5.77
CA LEU A 326 5.98 4.10 6.71
C LEU A 326 6.15 5.53 7.24
N SER A 327 5.09 6.33 7.19
CA SER A 327 5.07 7.75 7.57
C SER A 327 3.68 8.12 8.04
N ALA A 328 3.59 9.12 8.93
CA ALA A 328 2.32 9.74 9.31
C ALA A 328 1.72 10.59 8.18
N LEU A 329 2.46 10.92 7.12
CA LEU A 329 1.89 11.53 5.93
C LEU A 329 1.11 10.49 5.12
N CYS A 330 -0.11 10.83 4.72
CA CYS A 330 -0.96 9.90 3.98
C CYS A 330 -0.39 9.59 2.59
N GLY A 331 -0.29 8.29 2.24
CA GLY A 331 0.14 7.85 0.91
C GLY A 331 -0.74 8.39 -0.24
N CYS A 332 -1.98 8.78 0.06
CA CYS A 332 -2.87 9.44 -0.89
C CYS A 332 -2.30 10.76 -1.43
N VAL A 333 -1.58 11.54 -0.61
CA VAL A 333 -0.93 12.80 -1.04
C VAL A 333 0.05 12.54 -2.17
N ILE A 334 0.90 11.53 -2.01
CA ILE A 334 1.92 11.16 -2.99
C ILE A 334 1.29 10.59 -4.25
N ALA A 335 0.34 9.68 -4.07
CA ALA A 335 -0.33 9.00 -5.17
C ALA A 335 -1.14 9.96 -6.04
N SER A 336 -1.88 10.88 -5.42
CA SER A 336 -2.63 11.90 -6.14
C SER A 336 -1.72 12.93 -6.82
N THR A 337 -0.51 13.19 -6.27
CA THR A 337 0.51 13.97 -6.98
C THR A 337 0.96 13.26 -8.26
N GLY A 338 1.20 11.94 -8.19
CA GLY A 338 1.48 11.13 -9.38
C GLY A 338 0.36 11.20 -10.41
N SER A 339 -0.89 10.99 -10.01
CA SER A 339 -2.03 11.04 -10.95
C SER A 339 -2.27 12.44 -11.52
N ALA A 340 -1.98 13.52 -10.79
CA ALA A 340 -2.01 14.89 -11.33
C ALA A 340 -1.03 15.02 -12.52
N CYS A 341 0.19 14.49 -12.37
CA CYS A 341 1.18 14.48 -13.46
C CYS A 341 0.71 13.65 -14.66
N GLY A 342 0.15 12.46 -14.44
CA GLY A 342 -0.43 11.64 -15.50
C GLY A 342 -1.55 12.34 -16.27
N LEU A 343 -2.42 13.08 -15.57
CA LEU A 343 -3.48 13.89 -16.17
C LEU A 343 -2.94 15.07 -16.98
N VAL A 344 -1.92 15.76 -16.48
CA VAL A 344 -1.23 16.82 -17.22
C VAL A 344 -0.64 16.26 -18.51
N TYR A 345 0.03 15.10 -18.44
CA TYR A 345 0.63 14.42 -19.59
C TYR A 345 -0.42 14.04 -20.65
N LEU A 346 -1.54 13.40 -20.26
CA LEU A 346 -2.62 13.02 -21.20
C LEU A 346 -3.26 14.23 -21.88
N ARG A 347 -3.21 15.39 -21.25
CA ARG A 347 -3.70 16.65 -21.81
C ARG A 347 -2.62 17.40 -22.64
N GLY A 348 -1.50 16.75 -22.95
CA GLY A 348 -0.41 17.31 -23.75
C GLY A 348 0.45 18.32 -23.01
N GLY A 349 0.58 18.18 -21.67
CA GLY A 349 1.41 19.05 -20.85
C GLY A 349 2.90 18.79 -21.02
N ASP A 350 3.69 19.84 -20.80
CA ASP A 350 5.15 19.82 -20.83
C ASP A 350 5.75 19.61 -19.43
N TYR A 351 7.07 19.59 -19.35
CA TYR A 351 7.81 19.39 -18.11
C TYR A 351 7.52 20.46 -17.05
N GLU A 352 7.45 21.74 -17.44
CA GLU A 352 7.22 22.84 -16.53
C GLU A 352 5.80 22.73 -15.90
N GLN A 353 4.84 22.27 -16.69
CA GLN A 353 3.48 22.01 -16.22
C GLN A 353 3.42 20.78 -15.30
N ILE A 354 4.26 19.75 -15.51
CA ILE A 354 4.41 18.65 -14.55
C ILE A 354 4.97 19.16 -13.22
N CYS A 355 6.03 19.99 -13.26
CA CYS A 355 6.58 20.62 -12.06
C CYS A 355 5.55 21.48 -11.32
N ALA A 356 4.75 22.27 -12.06
CA ALA A 356 3.69 23.07 -11.50
C ALA A 356 2.62 22.22 -10.82
N ALA A 357 2.21 21.10 -11.43
CA ALA A 357 1.24 20.18 -10.83
C ALA A 357 1.76 19.59 -9.50
N ILE A 358 3.03 19.18 -9.43
CA ILE A 358 3.65 18.66 -8.20
C ILE A 358 3.68 19.76 -7.12
N LYS A 359 4.08 20.99 -7.45
CA LYS A 359 4.10 22.12 -6.50
C LYS A 359 2.71 22.44 -5.99
N ASN A 360 1.71 22.51 -6.88
CA ASN A 360 0.32 22.74 -6.52
C ASN A 360 -0.23 21.66 -5.57
N MET A 361 0.09 20.39 -5.83
CA MET A 361 -0.29 19.28 -4.95
C MET A 361 0.36 19.39 -3.57
N ILE A 362 1.68 19.62 -3.53
CA ILE A 362 2.44 19.73 -2.27
C ILE A 362 1.95 20.93 -1.45
N GLY A 363 1.73 22.09 -2.08
CA GLY A 363 1.24 23.28 -1.38
C GLY A 363 -0.21 23.16 -0.90
N ASN A 364 -1.01 22.25 -1.48
CA ASN A 364 -2.42 22.08 -1.17
C ASN A 364 -2.68 21.06 -0.05
N ILE A 365 -2.20 19.80 -0.21
CA ILE A 365 -2.67 18.70 0.65
C ILE A 365 -1.59 18.03 1.52
N THR A 366 -0.44 18.65 1.72
CA THR A 366 0.63 18.12 2.59
C THR A 366 0.17 17.84 4.02
N GLY A 367 -0.88 18.51 4.51
CA GLY A 367 -1.44 18.31 5.84
C GLY A 367 -2.29 17.04 6.03
N MET A 368 -2.48 16.20 5.02
CA MET A 368 -3.30 14.99 5.15
C MET A 368 -2.57 13.91 5.93
N VAL A 369 -3.01 13.65 7.16
CA VAL A 369 -2.41 12.69 8.08
C VAL A 369 -2.92 11.27 7.81
N CYS A 370 -2.03 10.27 7.97
CA CYS A 370 -2.35 8.84 7.93
C CYS A 370 -2.56 8.30 9.35
N ASP A 371 -3.77 7.90 9.65
CA ASP A 371 -4.18 7.27 10.91
C ASP A 371 -4.52 5.77 10.72
N GLY A 372 -3.77 5.09 9.88
CA GLY A 372 -3.91 3.66 9.56
C GLY A 372 -4.85 3.35 8.41
N ALA A 373 -4.75 2.13 7.88
CA ALA A 373 -5.59 1.66 6.79
C ALA A 373 -6.99 1.25 7.33
N LYS A 374 -8.03 1.76 6.68
CA LYS A 374 -9.44 1.54 7.09
C LYS A 374 -10.40 1.96 5.98
N VAL A 375 -11.66 1.59 6.11
CA VAL A 375 -12.72 1.97 5.14
C VAL A 375 -12.81 3.48 4.91
N GLY A 376 -12.51 4.31 5.92
CA GLY A 376 -12.45 5.76 5.80
C GLY A 376 -11.38 6.30 4.82
N CYS A 377 -10.44 5.46 4.37
CA CYS A 377 -9.45 5.84 3.37
C CYS A 377 -10.07 6.24 2.03
N ALA A 378 -11.24 5.69 1.68
CA ALA A 378 -11.96 6.05 0.46
C ALA A 378 -12.31 7.55 0.39
N MET A 379 -12.62 8.19 1.52
CA MET A 379 -12.83 9.63 1.59
C MET A 379 -11.55 10.42 1.33
N LYS A 380 -10.41 9.98 1.91
CA LYS A 380 -9.10 10.61 1.67
C LYS A 380 -8.68 10.47 0.20
N VAL A 381 -8.97 9.32 -0.40
CA VAL A 381 -8.74 9.06 -1.83
C VAL A 381 -9.57 10.03 -2.69
N ALA A 382 -10.86 10.18 -2.43
CA ALA A 382 -11.72 11.14 -3.15
C ALA A 382 -11.19 12.58 -3.04
N SER A 383 -10.78 13.02 -1.85
CA SER A 383 -10.17 14.34 -1.62
C SER A 383 -8.86 14.52 -2.40
N GLY A 384 -8.00 13.49 -2.41
CA GLY A 384 -6.74 13.50 -3.17
C GLY A 384 -6.98 13.60 -4.68
N VAL A 385 -7.97 12.86 -5.21
CA VAL A 385 -8.37 12.94 -6.63
C VAL A 385 -8.89 14.34 -6.99
N SER A 386 -9.73 14.93 -6.14
CA SER A 386 -10.21 16.30 -6.34
C SER A 386 -9.04 17.27 -6.43
N SER A 387 -8.09 17.20 -5.49
CA SER A 387 -6.89 18.04 -5.49
C SER A 387 -6.01 17.79 -6.73
N ALA A 388 -5.88 16.53 -7.18
CA ALA A 388 -5.12 16.19 -8.36
C ALA A 388 -5.67 16.82 -9.64
N LEU A 389 -6.99 16.77 -9.82
CA LEU A 389 -7.64 17.38 -10.98
C LEU A 389 -7.52 18.90 -10.96
N GLN A 390 -7.73 19.55 -9.80
CA GLN A 390 -7.53 20.99 -9.64
C GLN A 390 -6.09 21.38 -9.99
N SER A 391 -5.11 20.68 -9.42
CA SER A 391 -3.70 20.95 -9.66
C SER A 391 -3.31 20.75 -11.12
N ALA A 392 -3.84 19.72 -11.80
CA ALA A 392 -3.60 19.45 -13.21
C ALA A 392 -4.20 20.52 -14.11
N VAL A 393 -5.40 21.02 -13.81
CA VAL A 393 -6.04 22.12 -14.56
C VAL A 393 -5.24 23.39 -14.43
N LEU A 394 -4.92 23.82 -13.21
CA LEU A 394 -4.14 25.03 -12.94
C LEU A 394 -2.75 24.96 -13.61
N ALA A 395 -2.07 23.83 -13.49
CA ALA A 395 -0.76 23.64 -14.11
C ALA A 395 -0.82 23.77 -15.65
N ARG A 396 -1.89 23.28 -16.28
CA ARG A 396 -2.11 23.41 -17.72
C ARG A 396 -2.36 24.87 -18.17
N GLU A 397 -2.86 25.69 -17.28
CA GLU A 397 -3.06 27.14 -17.47
C GLU A 397 -1.79 27.96 -17.10
N GLY A 398 -0.70 27.28 -16.70
CA GLY A 398 0.53 27.93 -16.27
C GLY A 398 0.47 28.50 -14.85
N ILE A 399 -0.56 28.11 -14.06
CA ILE A 399 -0.74 28.56 -12.68
C ILE A 399 -0.03 27.60 -11.72
N CYS A 400 0.90 28.14 -10.94
CA CYS A 400 1.72 27.40 -10.00
C CYS A 400 1.83 28.15 -8.67
N ILE A 401 1.77 27.45 -7.54
CA ILE A 401 2.09 28.02 -6.23
C ILE A 401 3.53 28.53 -6.26
N SER A 402 3.70 29.76 -5.77
CA SER A 402 4.96 30.51 -5.82
C SER A 402 6.05 29.85 -4.96
N GLU A 403 7.30 30.02 -5.40
CA GLU A 403 8.49 29.63 -4.60
C GLU A 403 8.67 30.44 -3.30
N HIS A 404 7.81 31.43 -3.09
CA HIS A 404 7.76 32.23 -1.85
C HIS A 404 6.69 31.72 -0.88
N ASP A 405 5.94 30.69 -1.24
CA ASP A 405 4.83 30.16 -0.44
C ASP A 405 5.24 28.90 0.31
N GLY A 406 5.32 28.98 1.64
CA GLY A 406 5.48 27.82 2.53
C GLY A 406 6.72 26.99 2.25
N ILE A 407 6.54 25.73 1.85
CA ILE A 407 7.63 24.76 1.62
C ILE A 407 8.03 24.61 0.15
N ILE A 408 7.41 25.42 -0.71
CA ILE A 408 7.63 25.37 -2.16
C ILE A 408 8.95 26.09 -2.50
N GLU A 409 9.72 25.49 -3.38
CA GLU A 409 11.00 25.99 -3.84
C GLU A 409 10.97 26.21 -5.36
N LYS A 410 11.90 27.00 -5.89
CA LYS A 410 12.08 27.13 -7.34
C LYS A 410 12.42 25.79 -7.97
N ASP A 411 13.34 25.06 -7.36
CA ASP A 411 13.76 23.71 -7.75
C ASP A 411 12.73 22.68 -7.27
N ILE A 412 12.20 21.89 -8.20
CA ILE A 412 11.21 20.87 -7.90
C ILE A 412 11.72 19.78 -6.96
N GLU A 413 12.99 19.39 -7.10
CA GLU A 413 13.59 18.35 -6.25
C GLU A 413 13.76 18.83 -4.82
N LYS A 414 14.02 20.13 -4.61
CA LYS A 414 14.03 20.72 -3.26
C LYS A 414 12.63 20.74 -2.65
N THR A 415 11.60 21.06 -3.43
CA THR A 415 10.20 21.01 -2.99
C THR A 415 9.84 19.61 -2.51
N ILE A 416 10.18 18.58 -3.29
CA ILE A 416 9.92 17.18 -2.94
C ILE A 416 10.71 16.78 -1.67
N ARG A 417 11.96 17.18 -1.54
CA ARG A 417 12.75 16.95 -0.31
C ARG A 417 12.18 17.63 0.92
N ASN A 418 11.63 18.85 0.77
CA ASN A 418 10.96 19.53 1.89
C ASN A 418 9.74 18.76 2.37
N LEU A 419 8.90 18.26 1.45
CA LEU A 419 7.80 17.34 1.76
C LEU A 419 8.30 16.09 2.47
N GLY A 420 9.36 15.47 1.94
CA GLY A 420 9.99 14.29 2.51
C GLY A 420 10.44 14.51 3.96
N ARG A 421 11.09 15.63 4.24
CA ARG A 421 11.54 16.00 5.61
C ARG A 421 10.37 16.18 6.57
N ILE A 422 9.27 16.81 6.14
CA ILE A 422 8.06 16.93 6.97
C ILE A 422 7.52 15.55 7.31
N GLY A 423 7.33 14.69 6.31
CA GLY A 423 6.74 13.38 6.52
C GLY A 423 7.64 12.38 7.26
N SER A 424 8.96 12.39 7.02
CA SER A 424 9.89 11.41 7.62
C SER A 424 10.41 11.82 8.99
N VAL A 425 10.67 13.12 9.20
CA VAL A 425 11.27 13.65 10.45
C VAL A 425 10.24 14.44 11.25
N GLY A 426 9.58 15.41 10.60
CA GLY A 426 8.67 16.32 11.29
C GLY A 426 7.44 15.64 11.91
N MET A 427 6.98 14.55 11.32
CA MET A 427 5.76 13.86 11.75
C MET A 427 6.00 12.62 12.64
N GLN A 428 7.22 12.37 13.11
CA GLN A 428 7.51 11.20 13.99
C GLN A 428 6.67 11.22 15.28
N ASN A 429 6.64 12.36 15.97
CA ASN A 429 5.83 12.50 17.19
C ASN A 429 4.33 12.39 16.88
N THR A 430 3.89 12.83 15.70
CA THR A 430 2.50 12.69 15.25
C THR A 430 2.14 11.22 15.08
N ASP A 431 3.04 10.41 14.54
CA ASP A 431 2.83 8.97 14.33
C ASP A 431 2.67 8.24 15.67
N ASN A 432 3.54 8.52 16.63
CA ASN A 432 3.44 7.97 17.99
C ASN A 432 2.14 8.39 18.68
N MET A 433 1.78 9.68 18.63
CA MET A 433 0.54 10.18 19.22
C MET A 433 -0.71 9.51 18.61
N ILE A 434 -0.72 9.30 17.30
CA ILE A 434 -1.83 8.60 16.64
C ILE A 434 -1.94 7.17 17.15
N LEU A 435 -0.80 6.47 17.25
CA LEU A 435 -0.77 5.10 17.78
C LEU A 435 -1.31 5.06 19.21
N ASP A 436 -0.84 5.95 20.09
CA ASP A 436 -1.30 6.02 21.48
C ASP A 436 -2.83 6.21 21.56
N ILE A 437 -3.37 7.15 20.75
CA ILE A 437 -4.83 7.37 20.68
C ILE A 437 -5.55 6.09 20.20
N MET A 438 -4.99 5.35 19.24
CA MET A 438 -5.63 4.17 18.68
C MET A 438 -5.62 2.99 19.64
N VAL A 439 -4.58 2.84 20.43
CA VAL A 439 -4.42 1.74 21.40
C VAL A 439 -5.22 1.98 22.68
N CYS A 440 -5.51 3.26 23.00
CA CYS A 440 -6.28 3.63 24.20
C CYS A 440 -7.82 3.69 23.98
N LYS A 441 -8.31 3.25 22.83
CA LYS A 441 -9.77 3.19 22.53
C LYS A 441 -10.40 1.90 23.13
#